data_2668066f5bad438f968864db682da3ba
#
_entry.id   2668066f5bad438f968864db682da3ba
#
_cell.length_a   1.000
_cell.length_b   1.000
_cell.length_c   1.000
_cell.angle_alpha   90.00
_cell.angle_beta   90.00
_cell.angle_gamma   90.00
#
_symmetry.space_group_name_H-M   'P 1'
#
loop_
_entity.id
_entity.type
_entity.pdbx_description
1 polymer ?
#
loop_
_entity_poly.entity_id
_entity_poly.type
_entity_poly.pdbx_seq_one_letter_code
_entity_poly.pdbx_strand_id
1 'polypeptide(L)'
;MDVTAFREAWPALRSTSLPLEPNSWLLHIPNEHPLQKEITAETLGRWIQQEIQESETLFVLRTRSLIAEWLPEKPICAYQELLEIQQDNIRGCVWKTEVDPIAIQQQLLGNSQLETIAMAHQAVLQSPHLPLKLQELRIPKPWGHEGWYTGVEQRGVASVIDEQGSTELPYALNLFPESLLAHQEPPLILLKTLNPVPEIILGDLYLELHQEKWEVYIVTSIDETAWPDGVGQVRAGLHPELLKTYQQQHGEDWWSAYRKDFQRAIQNYETLRRKLDERLDQERSQRGYGLTQALSPEEMQELLSTIPEHLQQEETKLRLAAEAFVGSCPVRVGDVVSFPTWQMHSLQHGVRVIEFQTPHYERMIVMFGQKVLTQDHWNTEEALAGMKPEVYQPPQPELISQRDGVCCERVVNFPDFDAFRLCIPAGKRIQLEGKGNYQLLMGVEGYGQLLVGGESCGTVRHEEGWMIPAVTHDCWLESRGTGDLICLQAIPKYS
;
A
#
# COMPACT_ATOMS: atom_id res chain seq x y z
N MET A 1 -28.59 -12.76 3.48
CA MET A 1 -28.19 -13.73 4.54
C MET A 1 -29.36 -14.03 5.44
N ASP A 2 -29.63 -15.30 5.70
CA ASP A 2 -30.85 -15.68 6.48
C ASP A 2 -30.58 -15.52 7.98
N VAL A 3 -31.08 -14.44 8.55
CA VAL A 3 -31.01 -14.12 9.99
C VAL A 3 -31.87 -15.09 10.83
N THR A 4 -32.67 -15.96 10.18
CA THR A 4 -33.63 -16.86 10.84
C THR A 4 -32.94 -17.84 11.77
N ALA A 5 -31.83 -18.46 11.32
CA ALA A 5 -31.06 -19.40 12.15
C ALA A 5 -30.46 -18.75 13.41
N PHE A 6 -30.10 -17.48 13.33
CA PHE A 6 -29.60 -16.75 14.51
C PHE A 6 -30.73 -16.43 15.47
N ARG A 7 -31.90 -16.02 15.00
CA ARG A 7 -33.09 -15.81 15.87
C ARG A 7 -33.49 -17.06 16.61
N GLU A 8 -33.43 -18.21 15.98
CA GLU A 8 -33.72 -19.49 16.62
C GLU A 8 -32.69 -19.87 17.70
N ALA A 9 -31.41 -19.56 17.46
CA ALA A 9 -30.32 -19.84 18.39
C ALA A 9 -30.23 -18.82 19.56
N TRP A 10 -30.76 -17.62 19.39
CA TRP A 10 -30.59 -16.51 20.32
C TRP A 10 -30.97 -16.80 21.76
N PRO A 11 -32.12 -17.42 22.08
CA PRO A 11 -32.49 -17.74 23.48
C PRO A 11 -31.47 -18.64 24.14
N ALA A 12 -30.94 -19.63 23.42
CA ALA A 12 -29.92 -20.53 23.90
C ALA A 12 -28.58 -19.82 24.14
N LEU A 13 -28.13 -19.03 23.14
CA LEU A 13 -26.92 -18.23 23.26
C LEU A 13 -27.01 -17.21 24.41
N ARG A 14 -28.11 -16.51 24.51
CA ARG A 14 -28.37 -15.55 25.62
C ARG A 14 -28.35 -16.22 26.99
N SER A 15 -28.86 -17.43 27.10
CA SER A 15 -28.87 -18.19 28.36
C SER A 15 -27.48 -18.63 28.84
N THR A 16 -26.49 -18.71 27.93
CA THR A 16 -25.09 -19.03 28.24
C THR A 16 -24.21 -17.80 28.44
N SER A 17 -24.76 -16.59 28.28
CA SER A 17 -24.00 -15.34 28.47
C SER A 17 -23.57 -15.19 29.94
N LEU A 18 -22.33 -14.72 30.12
CA LEU A 18 -21.71 -14.49 31.42
C LEU A 18 -22.05 -13.06 31.88
N PRO A 19 -22.63 -12.89 33.09
CA PRO A 19 -22.90 -11.54 33.59
C PRO A 19 -21.61 -10.80 33.92
N LEU A 20 -21.58 -9.51 33.63
CA LEU A 20 -20.46 -8.62 33.94
C LEU A 20 -20.84 -7.63 35.04
N GLU A 21 -21.76 -6.72 34.75
CA GLU A 21 -22.30 -5.70 35.67
C GLU A 21 -23.80 -5.57 35.44
N PRO A 22 -24.52 -4.79 36.24
CA PRO A 22 -25.90 -4.51 35.93
C PRO A 22 -26.07 -4.07 34.47
N ASN A 23 -26.89 -4.78 33.72
CA ASN A 23 -27.18 -4.56 32.31
C ASN A 23 -26.01 -4.83 31.33
N SER A 24 -24.96 -5.56 31.70
CA SER A 24 -23.85 -5.94 30.83
C SER A 24 -23.58 -7.44 30.87
N TRP A 25 -23.31 -8.04 29.72
CA TRP A 25 -23.04 -9.49 29.57
C TRP A 25 -21.96 -9.74 28.52
N LEU A 26 -21.21 -10.85 28.73
CA LEU A 26 -20.32 -11.42 27.72
C LEU A 26 -20.94 -12.65 27.09
N LEU A 27 -21.18 -12.63 25.82
CA LEU A 27 -21.58 -13.77 25.00
C LEU A 27 -20.34 -14.37 24.32
N HIS A 28 -20.11 -15.65 24.46
CA HIS A 28 -19.07 -16.36 23.72
C HIS A 28 -19.69 -17.20 22.60
N ILE A 29 -19.19 -17.01 21.37
CA ILE A 29 -19.56 -17.79 20.20
C ILE A 29 -18.30 -18.54 19.71
N PRO A 30 -18.20 -19.87 19.97
CA PRO A 30 -17.03 -20.67 19.61
C PRO A 30 -16.95 -20.90 18.09
N ASN A 31 -15.74 -21.16 17.57
CA ASN A 31 -15.47 -21.33 16.13
C ASN A 31 -16.32 -22.41 15.45
N GLU A 32 -16.66 -23.47 16.15
CA GLU A 32 -17.46 -24.60 15.65
C GLU A 32 -18.95 -24.26 15.51
N HIS A 33 -19.41 -23.14 16.07
CA HIS A 33 -20.81 -22.77 16.04
C HIS A 33 -21.26 -22.49 14.59
N PRO A 34 -22.36 -23.09 14.10
CA PRO A 34 -22.79 -22.97 12.70
C PRO A 34 -22.95 -21.52 12.19
N LEU A 35 -23.27 -20.59 13.10
CA LEU A 35 -23.47 -19.16 12.79
C LEU A 35 -22.16 -18.40 12.54
N GLN A 36 -21.01 -18.95 12.88
CA GLN A 36 -19.72 -18.25 12.75
C GLN A 36 -19.30 -18.03 11.30
N LYS A 37 -19.61 -18.95 10.41
CA LYS A 37 -19.10 -18.96 9.05
C LYS A 37 -19.77 -17.96 8.09
N GLU A 38 -20.96 -17.47 8.44
CA GLU A 38 -21.81 -16.72 7.51
C GLU A 38 -22.19 -15.30 7.96
N ILE A 39 -21.87 -14.93 9.23
CA ILE A 39 -22.33 -13.64 9.80
C ILE A 39 -21.15 -12.72 10.07
N THR A 40 -21.14 -11.55 9.39
CA THR A 40 -20.19 -10.47 9.68
C THR A 40 -20.46 -9.84 11.05
N ALA A 41 -19.48 -9.10 11.59
CA ALA A 41 -19.67 -8.40 12.85
C ALA A 41 -20.76 -7.32 12.75
N GLU A 42 -20.85 -6.65 11.60
CA GLU A 42 -21.90 -5.64 11.34
C GLU A 42 -23.29 -6.26 11.33
N THR A 43 -23.46 -7.37 10.62
CA THR A 43 -24.77 -8.04 10.53
C THR A 43 -25.19 -8.58 11.89
N LEU A 44 -24.26 -9.20 12.63
CA LEU A 44 -24.48 -9.66 14.00
C LEU A 44 -24.83 -8.48 14.93
N GLY A 45 -24.02 -7.43 14.88
CA GLY A 45 -24.21 -6.24 15.73
C GLY A 45 -25.55 -5.56 15.48
N ARG A 46 -25.89 -5.27 14.21
CA ARG A 46 -27.19 -4.66 13.86
C ARG A 46 -28.38 -5.52 14.30
N TRP A 47 -28.25 -6.83 14.26
CA TRP A 47 -29.29 -7.72 14.72
C TRP A 47 -29.41 -7.70 16.26
N ILE A 48 -28.29 -7.79 16.98
CA ILE A 48 -28.26 -7.74 18.46
C ILE A 48 -28.82 -6.41 18.96
N GLN A 49 -28.53 -5.30 18.32
CA GLN A 49 -29.09 -3.99 18.65
C GLN A 49 -30.63 -3.95 18.67
N GLN A 50 -31.29 -4.80 17.86
CA GLN A 50 -32.75 -4.90 17.85
C GLN A 50 -33.30 -5.76 19.00
N GLU A 51 -32.48 -6.59 19.61
CA GLU A 51 -32.87 -7.54 20.65
C GLU A 51 -32.49 -7.11 22.08
N ILE A 52 -31.62 -6.10 22.21
CA ILE A 52 -31.20 -5.56 23.51
C ILE A 52 -31.99 -4.30 23.89
N GLN A 53 -32.07 -4.00 25.20
CA GLN A 53 -32.71 -2.79 25.70
C GLN A 53 -31.73 -1.59 25.62
N GLU A 54 -32.25 -0.35 25.62
CA GLU A 54 -31.46 0.89 25.56
C GLU A 54 -30.31 0.95 26.58
N SER A 55 -30.49 0.39 27.76
CA SER A 55 -29.51 0.43 28.84
C SER A 55 -28.57 -0.79 28.86
N GLU A 56 -28.72 -1.71 27.91
CA GLU A 56 -27.90 -2.94 27.85
C GLU A 56 -26.65 -2.76 27.01
N THR A 57 -25.54 -3.34 27.49
CA THR A 57 -24.29 -3.52 26.72
C THR A 57 -24.01 -5.01 26.60
N LEU A 58 -23.84 -5.47 25.37
CA LEU A 58 -23.44 -6.84 25.10
C LEU A 58 -22.03 -6.88 24.52
N PHE A 59 -21.13 -7.57 25.22
CA PHE A 59 -19.84 -7.95 24.67
C PHE A 59 -19.97 -9.30 23.98
N VAL A 60 -19.43 -9.43 22.76
CA VAL A 60 -19.47 -10.69 22.00
C VAL A 60 -18.05 -11.11 21.64
N LEU A 61 -17.57 -12.18 22.28
CA LEU A 61 -16.30 -12.81 21.95
C LEU A 61 -16.54 -13.90 20.91
N ARG A 62 -15.87 -13.78 19.76
CA ARG A 62 -15.91 -14.77 18.68
C ARG A 62 -14.52 -15.28 18.36
N THR A 63 -14.37 -16.58 18.11
CA THR A 63 -13.17 -17.16 17.50
C THR A 63 -13.45 -17.42 16.04
N ARG A 64 -12.65 -16.86 15.14
CA ARG A 64 -12.78 -16.98 13.70
C ARG A 64 -11.48 -17.47 13.06
N SER A 65 -11.53 -17.78 11.78
CA SER A 65 -10.35 -18.15 11.01
C SER A 65 -10.39 -17.51 9.64
N LEU A 66 -9.21 -17.21 9.10
CA LEU A 66 -9.02 -16.76 7.72
C LEU A 66 -7.92 -17.59 7.06
N ILE A 67 -7.97 -17.67 5.74
CA ILE A 67 -6.89 -18.27 4.94
C ILE A 67 -5.87 -17.18 4.66
N ALA A 68 -4.62 -17.41 5.06
CA ALA A 68 -3.52 -16.47 4.79
C ALA A 68 -3.05 -16.60 3.33
N GLU A 69 -3.84 -16.08 2.39
CA GLU A 69 -3.60 -16.15 0.95
C GLU A 69 -2.24 -15.56 0.53
N TRP A 70 -1.67 -14.68 1.34
CA TRP A 70 -0.35 -14.05 1.11
C TRP A 70 0.84 -14.95 1.46
N LEU A 71 0.60 -16.11 2.07
CA LEU A 71 1.63 -17.08 2.37
C LEU A 71 1.60 -18.26 1.38
N PRO A 72 2.77 -18.80 0.99
CA PRO A 72 2.84 -19.88 0.00
C PRO A 72 2.00 -21.11 0.36
N GLU A 73 1.96 -21.48 1.64
CA GLU A 73 1.23 -22.65 2.15
C GLU A 73 -0.25 -22.35 2.43
N LYS A 74 -0.67 -21.08 2.31
CA LYS A 74 -2.02 -20.59 2.58
C LYS A 74 -2.63 -21.20 3.87
N PRO A 75 -1.93 -21.08 5.01
CA PRO A 75 -2.41 -21.66 6.26
C PRO A 75 -3.72 -21.02 6.72
N ILE A 76 -4.53 -21.82 7.42
CA ILE A 76 -5.71 -21.30 8.13
C ILE A 76 -5.23 -20.72 9.46
N CYS A 77 -5.44 -19.43 9.66
CA CYS A 77 -5.06 -18.70 10.86
C CYS A 77 -6.28 -18.41 11.70
N ALA A 78 -6.29 -18.91 12.95
CA ALA A 78 -7.32 -18.56 13.91
C ALA A 78 -7.06 -17.18 14.52
N TYR A 79 -8.14 -16.46 14.87
CA TYR A 79 -8.11 -15.17 15.54
C TYR A 79 -9.38 -14.96 16.37
N GLN A 80 -9.32 -14.04 17.32
CA GLN A 80 -10.48 -13.67 18.12
C GLN A 80 -10.91 -12.24 17.87
N GLU A 81 -12.21 -12.03 17.92
CA GLU A 81 -12.86 -10.72 17.83
C GLU A 81 -13.65 -10.50 19.12
N LEU A 82 -13.52 -9.31 19.71
CA LEU A 82 -14.39 -8.84 20.78
C LEU A 82 -15.16 -7.63 20.29
N LEU A 83 -16.48 -7.75 20.26
CA LEU A 83 -17.40 -6.68 19.92
C LEU A 83 -18.04 -6.12 21.18
N GLU A 84 -18.19 -4.82 21.26
CA GLU A 84 -19.06 -4.12 22.20
C GLU A 84 -20.26 -3.60 21.42
N ILE A 85 -21.45 -4.01 21.81
CA ILE A 85 -22.70 -3.69 21.12
C ILE A 85 -23.63 -3.00 22.09
N GLN A 86 -24.00 -1.77 21.76
CA GLN A 86 -25.02 -0.94 22.38
C GLN A 86 -26.10 -0.64 21.35
N GLN A 87 -27.21 -0.07 21.75
CA GLN A 87 -28.34 0.14 20.84
C GLN A 87 -27.98 0.99 19.60
N ASP A 88 -27.13 1.98 19.76
CA ASP A 88 -26.72 2.95 18.75
C ASP A 88 -25.24 2.88 18.36
N ASN A 89 -24.48 1.97 18.99
CA ASN A 89 -23.03 1.89 18.77
C ASN A 89 -22.55 0.45 18.68
N ILE A 90 -21.62 0.21 17.76
CA ILE A 90 -20.88 -1.03 17.60
C ILE A 90 -19.41 -0.68 17.50
N ARG A 91 -18.60 -1.28 18.37
CA ARG A 91 -17.14 -1.17 18.33
C ARG A 91 -16.52 -2.55 18.49
N GLY A 92 -15.28 -2.71 18.11
CA GLY A 92 -14.61 -4.00 18.32
C GLY A 92 -13.11 -3.91 18.15
N CYS A 93 -12.44 -4.99 18.57
CA CYS A 93 -11.01 -5.19 18.34
C CYS A 93 -10.76 -6.67 17.98
N VAL A 94 -9.60 -6.93 17.35
CA VAL A 94 -9.24 -8.27 16.89
C VAL A 94 -7.77 -8.54 17.16
N TRP A 95 -7.46 -9.77 17.60
CA TRP A 95 -6.11 -10.25 17.90
C TRP A 95 -5.92 -11.72 17.52
N LYS A 96 -4.67 -12.15 17.35
CA LYS A 96 -4.33 -13.49 16.85
C LYS A 96 -4.30 -14.60 17.92
N THR A 97 -4.12 -14.23 19.18
CA THR A 97 -3.97 -15.21 20.26
C THR A 97 -5.31 -15.63 20.80
N GLU A 98 -5.58 -16.93 20.91
CA GLU A 98 -6.79 -17.44 21.54
C GLU A 98 -6.71 -17.26 23.06
N VAL A 99 -7.75 -16.68 23.66
CA VAL A 99 -7.88 -16.41 25.09
C VAL A 99 -9.16 -17.05 25.62
N ASP A 100 -9.10 -17.63 26.80
CA ASP A 100 -10.25 -18.21 27.45
C ASP A 100 -11.34 -17.15 27.71
N PRO A 101 -12.61 -17.39 27.36
CA PRO A 101 -13.73 -16.50 27.63
C PRO A 101 -13.84 -16.06 29.10
N ILE A 102 -13.49 -16.95 30.05
CA ILE A 102 -13.50 -16.61 31.48
C ILE A 102 -12.41 -15.54 31.79
N ALA A 103 -11.26 -15.61 31.15
CA ALA A 103 -10.22 -14.60 31.33
C ALA A 103 -10.67 -13.24 30.79
N ILE A 104 -11.34 -13.20 29.65
CA ILE A 104 -11.94 -11.96 29.09
C ILE A 104 -13.03 -11.43 30.01
N GLN A 105 -13.89 -12.33 30.56
CA GLN A 105 -14.90 -11.95 31.55
C GLN A 105 -14.26 -11.27 32.77
N GLN A 106 -13.20 -11.87 33.34
CA GLN A 106 -12.50 -11.31 34.50
C GLN A 106 -11.89 -9.92 34.20
N GLN A 107 -11.34 -9.72 33.02
CA GLN A 107 -10.81 -8.42 32.59
C GLN A 107 -11.95 -7.39 32.51
N LEU A 108 -13.09 -7.74 31.91
CA LEU A 108 -14.26 -6.88 31.80
C LEU A 108 -14.89 -6.55 33.15
N LEU A 109 -14.93 -7.51 34.10
CA LEU A 109 -15.41 -7.27 35.46
C LEU A 109 -14.56 -6.29 36.27
N GLY A 110 -13.23 -6.28 35.99
CA GLY A 110 -12.29 -5.34 36.63
C GLY A 110 -12.36 -3.94 36.12
N ASN A 111 -12.70 -3.76 34.86
CA ASN A 111 -12.78 -2.48 34.19
C ASN A 111 -13.55 -2.64 32.87
N SER A 112 -14.85 -2.46 32.90
CA SER A 112 -15.81 -2.77 31.81
C SER A 112 -15.64 -1.92 30.54
N GLN A 113 -14.40 -1.71 30.06
CA GLN A 113 -14.10 -0.89 28.91
C GLN A 113 -13.37 -1.72 27.85
N LEU A 114 -13.89 -1.69 26.63
CA LEU A 114 -13.29 -2.37 25.47
C LEU A 114 -11.87 -1.88 25.21
N GLU A 115 -11.57 -0.61 25.45
CA GLU A 115 -10.26 0.03 25.35
C GLU A 115 -9.19 -0.70 26.18
N THR A 116 -9.55 -1.10 27.41
CA THR A 116 -8.62 -1.84 28.29
C THR A 116 -8.27 -3.21 27.73
N ILE A 117 -9.24 -3.90 27.14
CA ILE A 117 -9.01 -5.19 26.49
C ILE A 117 -8.19 -5.01 25.22
N ALA A 118 -8.53 -4.04 24.39
CA ALA A 118 -7.77 -3.72 23.17
C ALA A 118 -6.29 -3.44 23.50
N MET A 119 -6.02 -2.62 24.53
CA MET A 119 -4.68 -2.32 25.01
C MET A 119 -3.95 -3.57 25.54
N ALA A 120 -4.62 -4.43 26.32
CA ALA A 120 -4.03 -5.65 26.87
C ALA A 120 -3.60 -6.64 25.76
N HIS A 121 -4.31 -6.63 24.64
CA HIS A 121 -4.02 -7.46 23.47
C HIS A 121 -3.26 -6.72 22.37
N GLN A 122 -2.86 -5.45 22.59
CA GLN A 122 -2.18 -4.59 21.62
C GLN A 122 -2.94 -4.51 20.28
N ALA A 123 -4.26 -4.46 20.35
CA ALA A 123 -5.16 -4.46 19.20
C ALA A 123 -5.79 -3.09 19.00
N VAL A 124 -6.05 -2.74 17.74
CA VAL A 124 -6.70 -1.48 17.35
C VAL A 124 -8.19 -1.55 17.69
N LEU A 125 -8.70 -0.48 18.27
CA LEU A 125 -10.13 -0.30 18.51
C LEU A 125 -10.80 0.28 17.26
N GLN A 126 -11.74 -0.45 16.70
CA GLN A 126 -12.41 -0.10 15.45
C GLN A 126 -13.89 0.19 15.65
N SER A 127 -14.38 1.12 14.85
CA SER A 127 -15.82 1.36 14.64
C SER A 127 -16.13 1.32 13.15
N PRO A 128 -17.30 0.83 12.71
CA PRO A 128 -17.60 0.61 11.31
C PRO A 128 -17.45 1.85 10.39
N HIS A 129 -17.64 3.05 10.95
CA HIS A 129 -17.69 4.32 10.20
C HIS A 129 -16.53 5.28 10.49
N LEU A 130 -15.58 4.89 11.36
CA LEU A 130 -14.44 5.76 11.69
C LEU A 130 -13.20 5.38 10.84
N PRO A 131 -12.44 6.39 10.38
CA PRO A 131 -11.19 6.17 9.67
C PRO A 131 -10.18 5.36 10.49
N LEU A 132 -9.42 4.53 9.80
CA LEU A 132 -8.33 3.73 10.35
C LEU A 132 -6.99 4.36 9.97
N LYS A 133 -6.12 4.60 10.95
CA LYS A 133 -4.75 5.06 10.69
C LYS A 133 -3.91 3.88 10.21
N LEU A 134 -3.27 4.04 9.05
CA LEU A 134 -2.36 3.05 8.49
C LEU A 134 -0.97 3.18 9.12
N GLN A 135 -0.32 2.06 9.37
CA GLN A 135 1.04 2.00 9.86
C GLN A 135 2.00 1.67 8.73
N GLU A 136 3.06 2.48 8.58
CA GLU A 136 4.12 2.17 7.63
C GLU A 136 4.86 0.90 8.04
N LEU A 137 5.01 -0.03 7.08
CA LEU A 137 5.89 -1.18 7.17
C LEU A 137 7.07 -0.98 6.22
N ARG A 138 8.26 -0.83 6.77
CA ARG A 138 9.47 -0.63 5.97
C ARG A 138 10.01 -1.94 5.41
N ILE A 139 10.10 -2.03 4.09
CA ILE A 139 10.61 -3.17 3.34
C ILE A 139 11.95 -2.79 2.68
N PRO A 140 13.09 -3.36 3.12
CA PRO A 140 14.37 -3.08 2.50
C PRO A 140 14.44 -3.59 1.06
N LYS A 141 15.09 -2.83 0.21
CA LYS A 141 15.30 -3.11 -1.22
C LYS A 141 16.77 -2.90 -1.58
N PRO A 142 17.27 -3.51 -2.68
CA PRO A 142 18.63 -3.26 -3.13
C PRO A 142 18.93 -1.79 -3.42
N TRP A 143 17.91 -1.02 -3.79
CA TRP A 143 17.98 0.38 -4.18
C TRP A 143 17.58 1.37 -3.06
N GLY A 144 17.28 0.89 -1.84
CA GLY A 144 16.82 1.70 -0.72
C GLY A 144 15.75 0.99 0.09
N HIS A 145 14.55 1.53 0.15
CA HIS A 145 13.44 0.85 0.81
C HIS A 145 12.07 1.32 0.28
N GLU A 146 11.07 0.48 0.45
CA GLU A 146 9.65 0.82 0.32
C GLU A 146 9.03 0.97 1.71
N GLY A 147 8.17 1.96 1.89
CA GLY A 147 7.23 2.03 3.02
C GLY A 147 5.86 1.54 2.56
N TRP A 148 5.36 0.44 3.13
CA TRP A 148 4.07 -0.11 2.76
C TRP A 148 3.00 0.30 3.77
N TYR A 149 1.87 0.80 3.27
CA TYR A 149 0.70 1.17 4.07
C TYR A 149 -0.47 0.20 3.89
N THR A 150 -0.57 -0.44 2.72
CA THR A 150 -1.66 -1.40 2.41
C THR A 150 -1.15 -2.71 1.81
N GLY A 151 0.16 -2.93 1.78
CA GLY A 151 0.75 -4.14 1.23
C GLY A 151 0.51 -5.37 2.12
N VAL A 152 0.08 -6.48 1.51
CA VAL A 152 -0.13 -7.77 2.17
C VAL A 152 0.47 -8.87 1.31
N GLU A 153 1.67 -9.33 1.66
CA GLU A 153 2.35 -10.44 0.97
C GLU A 153 3.36 -11.13 1.91
N GLN A 154 4.00 -12.19 1.42
CA GLN A 154 4.96 -12.97 2.20
C GLN A 154 6.09 -12.14 2.81
N ARG A 155 6.55 -11.08 2.13
CA ARG A 155 7.64 -10.20 2.60
C ARG A 155 7.22 -9.28 3.74
N GLY A 156 5.93 -9.07 3.94
CA GLY A 156 5.39 -8.25 5.01
C GLY A 156 3.91 -7.99 4.88
N VAL A 157 3.28 -7.72 6.02
CA VAL A 157 1.85 -7.42 6.15
C VAL A 157 1.71 -6.08 6.83
N ALA A 158 1.17 -5.10 6.10
CA ALA A 158 0.87 -3.78 6.66
C ALA A 158 -0.22 -3.86 7.74
N SER A 159 -0.28 -2.86 8.60
CA SER A 159 -1.16 -2.82 9.77
C SER A 159 -1.90 -1.50 9.86
N VAL A 160 -2.97 -1.49 10.64
CA VAL A 160 -3.58 -0.28 11.21
C VAL A 160 -3.05 -0.07 12.62
N ILE A 161 -3.09 1.18 13.11
CA ILE A 161 -2.56 1.56 14.43
C ILE A 161 -3.44 2.59 15.11
N ASP A 162 -3.55 2.48 16.43
CA ASP A 162 -4.10 3.52 17.32
C ASP A 162 -3.31 3.58 18.65
N GLU A 163 -3.86 4.23 19.66
CA GLU A 163 -3.24 4.35 20.98
C GLU A 163 -3.22 3.02 21.76
N GLN A 164 -4.09 2.08 21.43
CA GLN A 164 -4.22 0.78 22.08
C GLN A 164 -3.22 -0.24 21.52
N GLY A 165 -2.93 -0.18 20.22
CA GLY A 165 -2.02 -1.13 19.60
C GLY A 165 -1.95 -1.07 18.08
N SER A 166 -1.60 -2.22 17.48
CA SER A 166 -1.48 -2.41 16.04
C SER A 166 -2.14 -3.72 15.63
N THR A 167 -2.89 -3.69 14.54
CA THR A 167 -3.57 -4.87 13.99
C THR A 167 -3.23 -5.03 12.51
N GLU A 168 -2.77 -6.21 12.10
CA GLU A 168 -2.50 -6.48 10.68
C GLU A 168 -3.75 -6.32 9.82
N LEU A 169 -3.59 -5.70 8.65
CA LEU A 169 -4.69 -5.37 7.74
C LEU A 169 -5.66 -6.52 7.46
N PRO A 170 -5.23 -7.76 7.16
CA PRO A 170 -6.19 -8.84 6.88
C PRO A 170 -7.17 -9.09 8.03
N TYR A 171 -6.71 -8.97 9.27
CA TYR A 171 -7.59 -9.13 10.45
C TYR A 171 -8.44 -7.89 10.68
N ALA A 172 -7.86 -6.70 10.58
CA ALA A 172 -8.58 -5.45 10.74
C ALA A 172 -9.72 -5.29 9.74
N LEU A 173 -9.48 -5.64 8.46
CA LEU A 173 -10.48 -5.57 7.40
C LEU A 173 -11.59 -6.60 7.55
N ASN A 174 -11.30 -7.73 8.19
CA ASN A 174 -12.29 -8.78 8.44
C ASN A 174 -13.20 -8.50 9.65
N LEU A 175 -12.90 -7.49 10.48
CA LEU A 175 -13.77 -7.14 11.61
C LEU A 175 -15.07 -6.50 11.12
N PHE A 176 -14.99 -5.48 10.27
CA PHE A 176 -16.15 -4.78 9.71
C PHE A 176 -16.07 -4.70 8.17
N PRO A 177 -16.09 -5.83 7.45
CA PRO A 177 -15.81 -5.87 6.02
C PRO A 177 -16.87 -5.15 5.18
N GLU A 178 -18.16 -5.23 5.56
CA GLU A 178 -19.24 -4.56 4.83
C GLU A 178 -19.13 -3.04 4.90
N SER A 179 -18.75 -2.52 6.07
CA SER A 179 -18.62 -1.08 6.31
C SER A 179 -17.34 -0.52 5.71
N LEU A 180 -16.24 -1.25 5.82
CA LEU A 180 -14.94 -0.80 5.32
C LEU A 180 -14.89 -0.82 3.79
N LEU A 181 -15.36 -1.89 3.16
CA LEU A 181 -15.14 -2.16 1.75
C LEU A 181 -16.39 -2.00 0.87
N ALA A 182 -17.59 -1.91 1.44
CA ALA A 182 -18.93 -1.82 0.82
C ALA A 182 -19.32 -2.97 -0.12
N HIS A 183 -18.38 -3.47 -0.91
CA HIS A 183 -18.57 -4.56 -1.85
C HIS A 183 -17.60 -5.69 -1.53
N GLN A 184 -18.02 -6.92 -1.76
CA GLN A 184 -17.23 -8.09 -1.41
C GLN A 184 -15.88 -8.09 -2.15
N GLU A 185 -14.81 -8.15 -1.36
CA GLU A 185 -13.46 -8.51 -1.76
C GLU A 185 -12.80 -7.71 -2.90
N PRO A 186 -12.80 -6.38 -2.90
CA PRO A 186 -11.83 -5.72 -3.74
C PRO A 186 -10.46 -5.81 -3.07
N PRO A 187 -9.44 -6.24 -3.81
CA PRO A 187 -8.08 -6.05 -3.32
C PRO A 187 -7.84 -4.56 -3.09
N LEU A 188 -7.21 -4.22 -1.96
CA LEU A 188 -6.90 -2.83 -1.64
C LEU A 188 -5.93 -2.25 -2.66
N ILE A 189 -6.19 -1.03 -3.13
CA ILE A 189 -5.17 -0.23 -3.82
C ILE A 189 -3.90 -0.26 -2.97
N LEU A 190 -2.75 -0.57 -3.56
CA LEU A 190 -1.50 -0.51 -2.83
C LEU A 190 -1.06 0.95 -2.69
N LEU A 191 -0.85 1.34 -1.45
CA LEU A 191 -0.28 2.63 -1.08
C LEU A 191 1.11 2.41 -0.50
N LYS A 192 2.11 3.03 -1.14
CA LYS A 192 3.50 2.90 -0.75
C LYS A 192 4.23 4.22 -0.82
N THR A 193 5.38 4.29 -0.15
CA THR A 193 6.44 5.24 -0.46
C THR A 193 7.63 4.49 -1.06
N LEU A 194 8.27 5.07 -2.07
CA LEU A 194 9.53 4.58 -2.64
C LEU A 194 10.63 5.55 -2.25
N ASN A 195 11.67 5.03 -1.60
CA ASN A 195 12.77 5.81 -1.05
C ASN A 195 14.11 5.31 -1.62
N PRO A 196 14.46 5.69 -2.86
CA PRO A 196 15.75 5.38 -3.44
C PRO A 196 16.88 6.12 -2.72
N VAL A 197 18.02 5.44 -2.53
CA VAL A 197 19.24 6.11 -2.04
C VAL A 197 19.77 7.08 -3.11
N PRO A 198 20.55 8.12 -2.75
CA PRO A 198 21.00 9.13 -3.70
C PRO A 198 22.12 8.66 -4.63
N GLU A 199 22.78 7.54 -4.33
CA GLU A 199 23.91 7.04 -5.12
C GLU A 199 23.43 6.47 -6.47
N ILE A 200 24.09 6.93 -7.53
CA ILE A 200 23.86 6.44 -8.90
C ILE A 200 24.04 4.93 -8.95
N ILE A 201 23.21 4.23 -9.68
CA ILE A 201 23.11 2.78 -9.81
C ILE A 201 22.53 2.14 -8.55
N LEU A 202 23.02 2.48 -7.36
CA LEU A 202 22.49 1.89 -6.13
C LEU A 202 21.06 2.32 -5.86
N GLY A 203 20.73 3.58 -6.10
CA GLY A 203 19.38 4.10 -5.94
C GLY A 203 18.48 3.96 -7.17
N ASP A 204 19.01 3.53 -8.32
CA ASP A 204 18.18 3.33 -9.51
C ASP A 204 17.29 2.08 -9.34
N LEU A 205 16.00 2.22 -9.57
CA LEU A 205 15.08 1.08 -9.54
C LEU A 205 15.23 0.22 -10.79
N TYR A 206 14.56 -0.93 -10.78
CA TYR A 206 14.46 -1.78 -11.96
C TYR A 206 13.92 -0.98 -13.15
N LEU A 207 14.47 -1.21 -14.34
CA LEU A 207 13.76 -0.89 -15.56
C LEU A 207 12.77 -2.02 -15.79
N GLU A 208 11.50 -1.75 -15.57
CA GLU A 208 10.45 -2.77 -15.55
C GLU A 208 9.18 -2.30 -16.27
N LEU A 209 8.28 -3.23 -16.49
CA LEU A 209 6.92 -2.96 -16.93
C LEU A 209 5.96 -4.02 -16.37
N HIS A 210 4.67 -3.73 -16.46
CA HIS A 210 3.60 -4.54 -15.89
C HIS A 210 2.55 -4.89 -16.93
N GLN A 211 1.98 -6.09 -16.84
CA GLN A 211 0.92 -6.56 -17.73
C GLN A 211 -0.48 -6.14 -17.24
N GLU A 212 -0.69 -6.22 -15.93
CA GLU A 212 -2.01 -6.06 -15.31
C GLU A 212 -2.06 -4.92 -14.28
N LYS A 213 -0.94 -4.26 -14.03
CA LYS A 213 -0.79 -3.27 -12.97
C LYS A 213 -0.66 -1.85 -13.54
N TRP A 214 -1.44 -0.93 -12.99
CA TRP A 214 -1.37 0.51 -13.21
C TRP A 214 -0.70 1.17 -12.02
N GLU A 215 0.20 2.10 -12.26
CA GLU A 215 0.93 2.82 -11.22
C GLU A 215 0.90 4.33 -11.45
N VAL A 216 0.83 5.07 -10.35
CA VAL A 216 1.03 6.52 -10.35
C VAL A 216 1.99 6.90 -9.24
N TYR A 217 3.00 7.70 -9.56
CA TYR A 217 3.96 8.28 -8.63
C TYR A 217 3.71 9.78 -8.49
N ILE A 218 3.72 10.26 -7.27
CA ILE A 218 3.74 11.67 -6.95
C ILE A 218 5.06 11.97 -6.24
N VAL A 219 5.88 12.84 -6.84
CA VAL A 219 7.21 13.18 -6.33
C VAL A 219 7.06 14.02 -5.06
N THR A 220 7.61 13.53 -3.95
CA THR A 220 7.53 14.21 -2.66
C THR A 220 8.84 14.84 -2.21
N SER A 221 9.97 14.32 -2.69
CA SER A 221 11.28 14.84 -2.37
C SER A 221 12.30 14.48 -3.46
N ILE A 222 13.29 15.33 -3.63
CA ILE A 222 14.44 15.11 -4.53
C ILE A 222 15.70 15.39 -3.71
N ASP A 223 16.62 14.44 -3.66
CA ASP A 223 17.86 14.57 -2.93
C ASP A 223 18.81 15.51 -3.65
N GLU A 224 19.20 16.62 -3.00
CA GLU A 224 20.05 17.65 -3.58
C GLU A 224 21.51 17.19 -3.79
N THR A 225 21.94 16.11 -3.14
CA THR A 225 23.29 15.54 -3.37
C THR A 225 23.34 14.77 -4.68
N ALA A 226 22.21 14.14 -5.07
CA ALA A 226 22.05 13.46 -6.34
C ALA A 226 21.68 14.44 -7.47
N TRP A 227 20.82 15.40 -7.17
CA TRP A 227 20.21 16.34 -8.12
C TRP A 227 20.28 17.79 -7.61
N PRO A 228 21.47 18.45 -7.75
CA PRO A 228 21.71 19.78 -7.15
C PRO A 228 20.81 20.90 -7.67
N ASP A 229 20.20 20.74 -8.85
CA ASP A 229 19.23 21.67 -9.44
C ASP A 229 17.78 21.40 -9.02
N GLY A 230 17.54 20.41 -8.17
CA GLY A 230 16.21 19.98 -7.72
C GLY A 230 15.36 19.34 -8.84
N VAL A 231 16.01 18.86 -9.92
CA VAL A 231 15.35 18.18 -11.03
C VAL A 231 15.82 16.74 -11.12
N GLY A 232 15.04 15.84 -10.54
CA GLY A 232 15.28 14.40 -10.65
C GLY A 232 14.84 13.83 -12.00
N GLN A 233 14.94 12.51 -12.14
CA GLN A 233 14.56 11.84 -13.38
C GLN A 233 13.74 10.58 -13.12
N VAL A 234 12.84 10.29 -14.06
CA VAL A 234 12.22 8.99 -14.25
C VAL A 234 12.55 8.53 -15.67
N ARG A 235 13.05 7.33 -15.85
CA ARG A 235 13.18 6.73 -17.18
C ARG A 235 11.85 6.13 -17.58
N ALA A 236 11.37 6.45 -18.80
CA ALA A 236 10.11 5.88 -19.28
C ALA A 236 10.01 5.94 -20.81
N GLY A 237 9.42 4.88 -21.39
CA GLY A 237 9.21 4.77 -22.82
C GLY A 237 10.49 4.76 -23.64
N LEU A 238 10.37 5.07 -24.93
CA LEU A 238 11.48 5.08 -25.88
C LEU A 238 12.16 6.46 -25.92
N HIS A 239 13.47 6.45 -26.22
CA HIS A 239 14.24 7.69 -26.40
C HIS A 239 13.77 8.45 -27.66
N PRO A 240 13.29 9.70 -27.54
CA PRO A 240 12.59 10.38 -28.63
C PRO A 240 13.45 10.62 -29.88
N GLU A 241 14.71 11.05 -29.74
CA GLU A 241 15.57 11.32 -30.88
C GLU A 241 16.08 10.03 -31.55
N LEU A 242 16.32 8.98 -30.73
CA LEU A 242 16.72 7.70 -31.28
C LEU A 242 15.55 7.04 -32.03
N LEU A 243 14.34 7.15 -31.52
CA LEU A 243 13.12 6.70 -32.21
C LEU A 243 12.97 7.37 -33.56
N LYS A 244 13.11 8.71 -33.66
CA LYS A 244 13.06 9.44 -34.92
C LYS A 244 14.13 8.94 -35.92
N THR A 245 15.33 8.67 -35.41
CA THR A 245 16.42 8.14 -36.23
C THR A 245 16.05 6.77 -36.83
N TYR A 246 15.52 5.85 -36.03
CA TYR A 246 15.09 4.55 -36.52
C TYR A 246 13.94 4.66 -37.52
N GLN A 247 12.95 5.53 -37.28
CA GLN A 247 11.85 5.76 -38.20
C GLN A 247 12.35 6.26 -39.56
N GLN A 248 13.34 7.16 -39.58
CA GLN A 248 13.94 7.67 -40.81
C GLN A 248 14.76 6.61 -41.55
N GLN A 249 15.49 5.77 -40.83
CA GLN A 249 16.38 4.75 -41.43
C GLN A 249 15.64 3.49 -41.87
N HIS A 250 14.60 3.07 -41.16
CA HIS A 250 13.96 1.78 -41.36
C HIS A 250 12.48 1.86 -41.79
N GLY A 251 11.90 3.07 -41.92
CA GLY A 251 10.52 3.23 -42.36
C GLY A 251 9.53 2.44 -41.49
N GLU A 252 8.72 1.57 -42.12
CA GLU A 252 7.71 0.75 -41.41
C GLU A 252 8.32 -0.32 -40.49
N ASP A 253 9.54 -0.75 -40.76
CA ASP A 253 10.23 -1.77 -39.97
C ASP A 253 11.00 -1.20 -38.76
N TRP A 254 10.85 0.10 -38.48
CA TRP A 254 11.63 0.79 -37.44
C TRP A 254 11.55 0.14 -36.08
N TRP A 255 10.37 -0.36 -35.67
CA TRP A 255 10.21 -0.97 -34.34
C TRP A 255 10.95 -2.30 -34.25
N SER A 256 10.90 -3.11 -35.28
CA SER A 256 11.64 -4.36 -35.33
C SER A 256 13.15 -4.15 -35.21
N ALA A 257 13.69 -3.15 -35.93
CA ALA A 257 15.10 -2.78 -35.87
C ALA A 257 15.48 -2.22 -34.49
N TYR A 258 14.70 -1.27 -33.96
CA TYR A 258 14.90 -0.67 -32.63
C TYR A 258 14.92 -1.74 -31.54
N ARG A 259 13.89 -2.58 -31.49
CA ARG A 259 13.75 -3.66 -30.52
C ARG A 259 14.93 -4.64 -30.57
N LYS A 260 15.35 -5.04 -31.77
CA LYS A 260 16.49 -5.95 -31.97
C LYS A 260 17.80 -5.35 -31.43
N ASP A 261 18.07 -4.09 -31.71
CA ASP A 261 19.31 -3.44 -31.26
C ASP A 261 19.27 -3.16 -29.76
N PHE A 262 18.11 -2.76 -29.21
CA PHE A 262 17.90 -2.58 -27.79
C PHE A 262 18.08 -3.91 -27.03
N GLN A 263 17.44 -4.99 -27.49
CA GLN A 263 17.62 -6.32 -26.92
C GLN A 263 19.09 -6.75 -26.93
N ARG A 264 19.82 -6.51 -28.01
CA ARG A 264 21.26 -6.79 -28.11
C ARG A 264 22.07 -6.00 -27.10
N ALA A 265 21.78 -4.72 -26.92
CA ALA A 265 22.45 -3.87 -25.96
C ALA A 265 22.25 -4.39 -24.52
N ILE A 266 21.01 -4.76 -24.17
CA ILE A 266 20.70 -5.36 -22.85
C ILE A 266 21.40 -6.70 -22.69
N GLN A 267 21.40 -7.59 -23.67
CA GLN A 267 22.07 -8.91 -23.59
C GLN A 267 23.58 -8.78 -23.37
N ASN A 268 24.22 -7.82 -24.03
CA ASN A 268 25.62 -7.53 -23.79
C ASN A 268 25.87 -7.06 -22.35
N TYR A 269 25.01 -6.19 -21.85
CA TYR A 269 25.07 -5.73 -20.46
C TYR A 269 24.78 -6.84 -19.46
N GLU A 270 23.74 -7.64 -19.67
CA GLU A 270 23.39 -8.77 -18.81
C GLU A 270 24.52 -9.77 -18.69
N THR A 271 25.20 -10.08 -19.81
CA THR A 271 26.33 -11.00 -19.82
C THR A 271 27.45 -10.55 -18.89
N LEU A 272 27.77 -9.26 -18.86
CA LEU A 272 28.74 -8.72 -17.90
C LEU A 272 28.16 -8.67 -16.48
N ARG A 273 26.88 -8.26 -16.31
CA ARG A 273 26.24 -8.15 -15.03
C ARG A 273 26.23 -9.48 -14.26
N ARG A 274 25.93 -10.59 -14.95
CA ARG A 274 25.97 -11.94 -14.33
C ARG A 274 27.36 -12.29 -13.80
N LYS A 275 28.43 -11.97 -14.54
CA LYS A 275 29.82 -12.16 -14.06
C LYS A 275 30.12 -11.30 -12.84
N LEU A 276 29.64 -10.06 -12.80
CA LEU A 276 29.81 -9.17 -11.65
C LEU A 276 29.02 -9.67 -10.44
N ASP A 277 27.79 -10.15 -10.65
CA ASP A 277 26.96 -10.71 -9.58
C ASP A 277 27.61 -11.96 -8.95
N GLU A 278 28.13 -12.90 -9.78
CA GLU A 278 28.87 -14.07 -9.29
C GLU A 278 30.08 -13.67 -8.42
N ARG A 279 30.81 -12.66 -8.86
CA ARG A 279 31.96 -12.12 -8.10
C ARG A 279 31.50 -11.48 -6.78
N LEU A 280 30.48 -10.63 -6.82
CA LEU A 280 29.94 -10.01 -5.61
C LEU A 280 29.35 -11.04 -4.65
N ASP A 281 28.74 -12.13 -5.13
CA ASP A 281 28.27 -13.23 -4.29
C ASP A 281 29.41 -13.95 -3.58
N GLN A 282 30.55 -14.11 -4.23
CA GLN A 282 31.75 -14.67 -3.58
C GLN A 282 32.25 -13.74 -2.47
N GLU A 283 32.36 -12.43 -2.72
CA GLU A 283 32.74 -11.44 -1.73
C GLU A 283 31.74 -11.37 -0.57
N ARG A 284 30.42 -11.39 -0.86
CA ARG A 284 29.36 -11.46 0.16
C ARG A 284 29.53 -12.67 1.07
N SER A 285 29.77 -13.85 0.48
CA SER A 285 29.96 -15.10 1.21
C SER A 285 31.21 -15.04 2.11
N GLN A 286 32.32 -14.47 1.62
CA GLN A 286 33.55 -14.29 2.40
C GLN A 286 33.37 -13.37 3.61
N ARG A 287 32.49 -12.37 3.48
CA ARG A 287 32.14 -11.41 4.56
C ARG A 287 30.99 -11.91 5.45
N GLY A 288 30.44 -13.09 5.19
CA GLY A 288 29.35 -13.68 5.96
C GLY A 288 27.95 -13.09 5.68
N TYR A 289 27.78 -12.36 4.59
CA TYR A 289 26.46 -11.86 4.15
C TYR A 289 25.65 -12.95 3.44
N GLY A 290 24.34 -12.97 3.66
CA GLY A 290 23.42 -13.81 2.90
C GLY A 290 23.31 -13.38 1.42
N LEU A 291 23.17 -14.33 0.51
CA LEU A 291 23.12 -14.05 -0.94
C LEU A 291 21.88 -13.24 -1.35
N THR A 292 20.79 -13.32 -0.59
CA THR A 292 19.55 -12.60 -0.80
C THR A 292 19.31 -11.50 0.25
N GLN A 293 20.27 -11.29 1.15
CA GLN A 293 20.20 -10.24 2.17
C GLN A 293 20.30 -8.86 1.50
N ALA A 294 19.38 -7.96 1.78
CA ALA A 294 19.53 -6.55 1.44
C ALA A 294 20.68 -5.97 2.30
N LEU A 295 21.64 -5.32 1.66
CA LEU A 295 22.76 -4.65 2.31
C LEU A 295 22.50 -3.15 2.38
N SER A 296 23.15 -2.47 3.34
CA SER A 296 23.12 -1.00 3.35
C SER A 296 23.87 -0.42 2.14
N PRO A 297 23.62 0.83 1.76
CA PRO A 297 24.37 1.50 0.69
C PRO A 297 25.88 1.46 0.90
N GLU A 298 26.33 1.68 2.16
CA GLU A 298 27.75 1.67 2.53
C GLU A 298 28.37 0.28 2.34
N GLU A 299 27.69 -0.78 2.83
CA GLU A 299 28.14 -2.17 2.65
C GLU A 299 28.21 -2.53 1.18
N MET A 300 27.23 -2.08 0.39
CA MET A 300 27.21 -2.34 -1.06
C MET A 300 28.31 -1.57 -1.79
N GLN A 301 28.60 -0.31 -1.42
CA GLN A 301 29.73 0.46 -1.96
C GLN A 301 31.07 -0.22 -1.67
N GLU A 302 31.25 -0.73 -0.44
CA GLU A 302 32.45 -1.51 -0.10
C GLU A 302 32.59 -2.76 -0.98
N LEU A 303 31.51 -3.48 -1.24
CA LEU A 303 31.52 -4.63 -2.15
C LEU A 303 31.86 -4.21 -3.59
N LEU A 304 31.22 -3.16 -4.09
CA LEU A 304 31.47 -2.65 -5.44
C LEU A 304 32.92 -2.17 -5.63
N SER A 305 33.56 -1.67 -4.58
CA SER A 305 34.97 -1.26 -4.62
C SER A 305 35.93 -2.43 -4.87
N THR A 306 35.49 -3.67 -4.64
CA THR A 306 36.31 -4.88 -4.94
C THR A 306 36.31 -5.25 -6.44
N ILE A 307 35.43 -4.65 -7.23
CA ILE A 307 35.38 -4.85 -8.68
C ILE A 307 36.57 -4.13 -9.33
N PRO A 308 37.39 -4.80 -10.16
CA PRO A 308 38.47 -4.13 -10.88
C PRO A 308 38.00 -2.97 -11.74
N GLU A 309 38.76 -1.90 -11.77
CA GLU A 309 38.40 -0.65 -12.46
C GLU A 309 38.03 -0.86 -13.94
N HIS A 310 38.74 -1.72 -14.68
CA HIS A 310 38.39 -2.01 -16.06
C HIS A 310 37.00 -2.64 -16.23
N LEU A 311 36.56 -3.45 -15.26
CA LEU A 311 35.20 -4.04 -15.27
C LEU A 311 34.14 -3.01 -14.87
N GLN A 312 34.45 -2.07 -13.98
CA GLN A 312 33.57 -0.94 -13.67
C GLN A 312 33.38 -0.03 -14.90
N GLN A 313 34.46 0.24 -15.63
CA GLN A 313 34.40 1.02 -16.87
C GLN A 313 33.61 0.29 -17.97
N GLU A 314 33.80 -1.02 -18.11
CA GLU A 314 33.04 -1.84 -19.06
C GLU A 314 31.55 -1.91 -18.67
N GLU A 315 31.23 -2.07 -17.37
CA GLU A 315 29.85 -2.01 -16.87
C GLU A 315 29.20 -0.68 -17.26
N THR A 316 29.82 0.41 -16.91
CA THR A 316 29.30 1.76 -17.23
C THR A 316 29.05 1.94 -18.72
N LYS A 317 29.99 1.51 -19.57
CA LYS A 317 29.84 1.60 -21.03
C LYS A 317 28.66 0.77 -21.53
N LEU A 318 28.50 -0.46 -21.11
CA LEU A 318 27.44 -1.35 -21.58
C LEU A 318 26.08 -0.94 -21.03
N ARG A 319 26.02 -0.50 -19.76
CA ARG A 319 24.81 0.02 -19.15
C ARG A 319 24.31 1.26 -19.88
N LEU A 320 25.16 2.26 -20.09
CA LEU A 320 24.81 3.48 -20.81
C LEU A 320 24.39 3.19 -22.27
N ALA A 321 25.00 2.19 -22.92
CA ALA A 321 24.59 1.78 -24.25
C ALA A 321 23.18 1.17 -24.30
N ALA A 322 22.77 0.45 -23.27
CA ALA A 322 21.39 -0.06 -23.14
C ALA A 322 20.41 1.06 -22.74
N GLU A 323 20.79 1.89 -21.76
CA GLU A 323 19.98 3.03 -21.30
C GLU A 323 19.71 4.07 -22.38
N ALA A 324 20.59 4.19 -23.39
CA ALA A 324 20.41 5.11 -24.52
C ALA A 324 19.13 4.85 -25.34
N PHE A 325 18.53 3.66 -25.23
CA PHE A 325 17.25 3.33 -25.87
C PHE A 325 16.04 3.82 -25.08
N VAL A 326 16.21 4.20 -23.81
CA VAL A 326 15.13 4.56 -22.90
C VAL A 326 14.96 6.07 -22.82
N GLY A 327 13.73 6.54 -22.87
CA GLY A 327 13.40 7.95 -22.66
C GLY A 327 13.66 8.39 -21.21
N SER A 328 13.90 9.68 -21.04
CA SER A 328 14.06 10.33 -19.73
C SER A 328 13.01 11.41 -19.57
N CYS A 329 12.32 11.40 -18.44
CA CYS A 329 11.34 12.41 -18.04
C CYS A 329 11.89 13.15 -16.82
N PRO A 330 12.25 14.45 -16.93
CA PRO A 330 12.65 15.25 -15.78
C PRO A 330 11.44 15.46 -14.86
N VAL A 331 11.68 15.39 -13.55
CA VAL A 331 10.64 15.55 -12.53
C VAL A 331 11.07 16.50 -11.42
N ARG A 332 10.11 17.20 -10.84
CA ARG A 332 10.26 18.07 -9.66
C ARG A 332 9.30 17.64 -8.55
N VAL A 333 9.53 18.10 -7.35
CA VAL A 333 8.57 17.92 -6.24
C VAL A 333 7.18 18.40 -6.65
N GLY A 334 6.18 17.57 -6.43
CA GLY A 334 4.79 17.80 -6.83
C GLY A 334 4.42 17.27 -8.22
N ASP A 335 5.39 16.88 -9.05
CA ASP A 335 5.09 16.28 -10.35
C ASP A 335 4.45 14.91 -10.20
N VAL A 336 3.63 14.59 -11.20
CA VAL A 336 2.93 13.31 -11.34
C VAL A 336 3.45 12.57 -12.55
N VAL A 337 3.81 11.32 -12.36
CA VAL A 337 4.10 10.38 -13.45
C VAL A 337 3.22 9.15 -13.29
N SER A 338 2.73 8.60 -14.40
CA SER A 338 1.82 7.44 -14.36
C SER A 338 2.21 6.42 -15.40
N PHE A 339 2.10 5.15 -15.03
CA PHE A 339 2.50 4.04 -15.86
C PHE A 339 1.30 3.11 -16.08
N PRO A 340 0.66 3.22 -17.25
CA PRO A 340 -0.30 2.22 -17.66
C PRO A 340 0.39 0.88 -17.94
N THR A 341 -0.40 -0.19 -17.98
CA THR A 341 0.09 -1.51 -18.37
C THR A 341 0.93 -1.46 -19.65
N TRP A 342 2.00 -2.26 -19.70
CA TRP A 342 2.96 -2.35 -20.81
C TRP A 342 3.80 -1.09 -21.06
N GLN A 343 3.83 -0.16 -20.11
CA GLN A 343 4.68 1.02 -20.16
C GLN A 343 5.98 0.77 -19.39
N MET A 344 7.11 0.71 -20.12
CA MET A 344 8.44 0.58 -19.51
C MET A 344 8.80 1.82 -18.70
N HIS A 345 9.30 1.63 -17.48
CA HIS A 345 9.69 2.73 -16.59
C HIS A 345 10.71 2.31 -15.53
N SER A 346 11.36 3.32 -14.92
CA SER A 346 12.29 3.16 -13.78
C SER A 346 12.40 4.50 -13.03
N LEU A 347 12.14 4.50 -11.73
CA LEU A 347 12.44 5.63 -10.85
C LEU A 347 13.95 5.68 -10.61
N GLN A 348 14.53 6.88 -10.64
CA GLN A 348 15.97 7.05 -10.51
C GLN A 348 16.36 7.44 -9.07
N HIS A 349 17.63 7.22 -8.74
CA HIS A 349 18.25 7.50 -7.46
C HIS A 349 17.85 8.87 -6.88
N GLY A 350 17.68 8.96 -5.58
CA GLY A 350 17.38 10.19 -4.86
C GLY A 350 16.02 10.85 -5.19
N VAL A 351 15.15 10.22 -5.98
CA VAL A 351 13.79 10.70 -6.26
C VAL A 351 12.80 9.92 -5.40
N ARG A 352 12.25 10.57 -4.38
CA ARG A 352 11.26 9.96 -3.49
C ARG A 352 9.85 10.21 -3.97
N VAL A 353 9.00 9.17 -3.90
CA VAL A 353 7.60 9.26 -4.36
C VAL A 353 6.64 8.59 -3.39
N ILE A 354 5.38 9.04 -3.41
CA ILE A 354 4.22 8.27 -2.98
C ILE A 354 3.66 7.56 -4.21
N GLU A 355 3.35 6.29 -4.06
CA GLU A 355 2.84 5.43 -5.10
C GLU A 355 1.45 4.90 -4.74
N PHE A 356 0.50 5.02 -5.69
CA PHE A 356 -0.70 4.20 -5.72
C PHE A 356 -0.63 3.24 -6.89
N GLN A 357 -0.95 1.97 -6.65
CA GLN A 357 -0.94 0.95 -7.71
C GLN A 357 -2.08 -0.05 -7.56
N THR A 358 -2.47 -0.65 -8.69
CA THR A 358 -3.30 -1.86 -8.71
C THR A 358 -2.65 -2.94 -7.84
N PRO A 359 -3.41 -3.68 -7.02
CA PRO A 359 -2.86 -4.66 -6.07
C PRO A 359 -2.41 -5.97 -6.73
N HIS A 360 -1.65 -5.87 -7.80
CA HIS A 360 -0.97 -6.99 -8.45
C HIS A 360 0.53 -6.92 -8.18
N TYR A 361 1.12 -8.05 -7.82
CA TYR A 361 2.55 -8.16 -7.50
C TYR A 361 3.39 -8.67 -8.68
N GLU A 362 2.86 -8.59 -9.90
CA GLU A 362 3.56 -8.99 -11.11
C GLU A 362 4.49 -7.89 -11.63
N ARG A 363 5.59 -8.29 -12.25
CA ARG A 363 6.49 -7.39 -12.97
C ARG A 363 7.34 -8.16 -13.95
N MET A 364 7.74 -7.48 -15.01
CA MET A 364 8.77 -7.92 -15.95
C MET A 364 9.98 -7.01 -15.82
N ILE A 365 11.11 -7.55 -15.39
CA ILE A 365 12.38 -6.81 -15.32
C ILE A 365 13.02 -6.82 -16.70
N VAL A 366 13.18 -5.62 -17.30
CA VAL A 366 13.88 -5.41 -18.56
C VAL A 366 15.39 -5.42 -18.35
N MET A 367 15.86 -4.64 -17.36
CA MET A 367 17.26 -4.63 -16.92
C MET A 367 17.38 -4.04 -15.52
N PHE A 368 18.51 -4.31 -14.84
CA PHE A 368 18.81 -3.74 -13.52
C PHE A 368 20.31 -3.56 -13.31
N GLY A 369 20.69 -2.47 -12.68
CA GLY A 369 22.09 -2.12 -12.37
C GLY A 369 22.72 -2.94 -11.24
N GLN A 370 21.91 -3.71 -10.50
CA GLN A 370 22.34 -4.53 -9.39
C GLN A 370 21.81 -5.97 -9.53
N LYS A 371 22.14 -6.84 -8.56
CA LYS A 371 21.57 -8.18 -8.50
C LYS A 371 20.09 -8.14 -8.16
N VAL A 372 19.28 -8.83 -8.94
CA VAL A 372 17.88 -9.09 -8.59
C VAL A 372 17.83 -10.17 -7.51
N LEU A 373 17.18 -9.88 -6.36
CA LEU A 373 17.13 -10.80 -5.23
C LEU A 373 15.95 -11.77 -5.27
N THR A 374 14.96 -11.52 -6.12
CA THR A 374 13.69 -12.26 -6.18
C THR A 374 13.55 -13.18 -7.39
N GLN A 375 14.43 -13.07 -8.36
CA GLN A 375 14.49 -13.91 -9.57
C GLN A 375 15.93 -13.95 -10.12
N ASP A 376 16.25 -14.99 -10.86
CA ASP A 376 17.59 -15.26 -11.40
C ASP A 376 17.79 -14.83 -12.86
N HIS A 377 16.75 -14.26 -13.50
CA HIS A 377 16.75 -13.85 -14.90
C HIS A 377 16.07 -12.49 -15.08
N TRP A 378 16.32 -11.86 -16.21
CA TRP A 378 15.55 -10.70 -16.70
C TRP A 378 14.52 -11.16 -17.73
N ASN A 379 13.38 -10.48 -17.77
CA ASN A 379 12.28 -10.76 -18.70
C ASN A 379 12.42 -9.96 -20.01
N THR A 380 13.63 -9.62 -20.43
CA THR A 380 13.91 -8.64 -21.48
C THR A 380 13.18 -8.95 -22.79
N GLU A 381 13.23 -10.21 -23.25
CA GLU A 381 12.63 -10.60 -24.53
C GLU A 381 11.10 -10.44 -24.50
N GLU A 382 10.48 -10.98 -23.47
CA GLU A 382 9.03 -10.93 -23.26
C GLU A 382 8.54 -9.49 -23.06
N ALA A 383 9.23 -8.73 -22.20
CA ALA A 383 8.95 -7.32 -21.96
C ALA A 383 9.01 -6.50 -23.24
N LEU A 384 10.10 -6.60 -24.04
CA LEU A 384 10.23 -5.86 -25.28
C LEU A 384 9.28 -6.34 -26.39
N ALA A 385 8.76 -7.56 -26.29
CA ALA A 385 7.74 -8.06 -27.24
C ALA A 385 6.36 -7.45 -26.96
N GLY A 386 6.01 -7.24 -25.69
CA GLY A 386 4.71 -6.73 -25.28
C GLY A 386 4.64 -5.21 -25.04
N MET A 387 5.77 -4.53 -24.83
CA MET A 387 5.78 -3.11 -24.46
C MET A 387 5.15 -2.20 -25.51
N LYS A 388 4.64 -1.04 -25.06
CA LYS A 388 4.18 0.03 -25.95
C LYS A 388 5.40 0.76 -26.56
N PRO A 389 5.54 0.76 -27.91
CA PRO A 389 6.69 1.36 -28.59
C PRO A 389 6.51 2.87 -28.79
N GLU A 390 6.41 3.62 -27.72
CA GLU A 390 6.11 5.06 -27.76
C GLU A 390 7.03 5.87 -26.84
N VAL A 391 7.11 7.15 -27.11
CA VAL A 391 7.72 8.13 -26.20
C VAL A 391 6.76 8.37 -25.05
N TYR A 392 7.27 8.28 -23.84
CA TYR A 392 6.47 8.54 -22.65
C TYR A 392 6.02 10.02 -22.59
N GLN A 393 4.78 10.24 -22.20
CA GLN A 393 4.21 11.55 -21.93
C GLN A 393 3.62 11.54 -20.49
N PRO A 394 4.10 12.42 -19.59
CA PRO A 394 3.52 12.49 -18.25
C PRO A 394 2.06 12.94 -18.31
N PRO A 395 1.20 12.45 -17.41
CA PRO A 395 -0.19 12.85 -17.36
C PRO A 395 -0.30 14.34 -17.01
N GLN A 396 -1.38 14.97 -17.46
CA GLN A 396 -1.73 16.31 -17.04
C GLN A 396 -2.86 16.19 -16.02
N PRO A 397 -2.69 16.65 -14.76
CA PRO A 397 -3.75 16.66 -13.77
C PRO A 397 -4.96 17.45 -14.26
N GLU A 398 -6.16 16.90 -14.00
CA GLU A 398 -7.42 17.54 -14.35
C GLU A 398 -8.01 18.26 -13.13
N LEU A 399 -8.23 19.56 -13.26
CA LEU A 399 -8.89 20.33 -12.21
C LEU A 399 -10.37 19.91 -12.09
N ILE A 400 -10.72 19.25 -11.00
CA ILE A 400 -12.09 18.79 -10.71
C ILE A 400 -12.92 19.89 -10.05
N SER A 401 -12.32 20.57 -9.06
CA SER A 401 -12.99 21.68 -8.39
C SER A 401 -11.99 22.66 -7.80
N GLN A 402 -12.41 23.93 -7.79
CA GLN A 402 -11.69 24.99 -7.09
C GLN A 402 -12.71 25.95 -6.45
N ARG A 403 -12.70 26.07 -5.13
CA ARG A 403 -13.60 26.94 -4.40
C ARG A 403 -12.93 27.47 -3.13
N ASP A 404 -12.98 28.78 -2.91
CA ASP A 404 -12.40 29.49 -1.74
C ASP A 404 -10.92 29.15 -1.48
N GLY A 405 -10.17 28.90 -2.56
CA GLY A 405 -8.77 28.49 -2.52
C GLY A 405 -8.55 26.97 -2.35
N VAL A 406 -9.57 26.21 -1.93
CA VAL A 406 -9.50 24.75 -1.88
C VAL A 406 -9.54 24.19 -3.29
N CYS A 407 -8.57 23.34 -3.64
CA CYS A 407 -8.41 22.75 -4.96
C CYS A 407 -8.43 21.23 -4.87
N CYS A 408 -9.15 20.59 -5.79
CA CYS A 408 -9.12 19.16 -6.02
C CYS A 408 -8.75 18.88 -7.48
N GLU A 409 -7.64 18.20 -7.69
CA GLU A 409 -7.17 17.79 -9.01
C GLU A 409 -7.18 16.25 -9.11
N ARG A 410 -7.70 15.72 -10.21
CA ARG A 410 -7.57 14.31 -10.53
C ARG A 410 -6.21 14.08 -11.21
N VAL A 411 -5.31 13.38 -10.55
CA VAL A 411 -3.96 13.13 -11.06
C VAL A 411 -3.94 11.95 -12.04
N VAL A 412 -4.77 10.93 -11.83
CA VAL A 412 -5.01 9.82 -12.78
C VAL A 412 -6.46 9.35 -12.74
N ASN A 413 -6.87 8.78 -13.89
CA ASN A 413 -8.16 8.12 -14.09
C ASN A 413 -7.87 6.73 -14.68
N PHE A 414 -7.52 5.78 -13.81
CA PHE A 414 -7.27 4.40 -14.22
C PHE A 414 -8.55 3.56 -14.27
N PRO A 415 -8.56 2.40 -14.92
CA PRO A 415 -9.72 1.49 -14.88
C PRO A 415 -10.08 1.07 -13.45
N ASP A 416 -9.08 0.83 -12.58
CA ASP A 416 -9.24 0.24 -11.25
C ASP A 416 -9.47 1.29 -10.15
N PHE A 417 -8.93 2.50 -10.33
CA PHE A 417 -9.06 3.57 -9.35
C PHE A 417 -8.85 4.97 -9.95
N ASP A 418 -9.38 5.96 -9.27
CA ASP A 418 -9.00 7.36 -9.43
C ASP A 418 -8.05 7.77 -8.32
N ALA A 419 -7.07 8.63 -8.63
CA ALA A 419 -6.28 9.32 -7.62
C ALA A 419 -6.40 10.84 -7.77
N PHE A 420 -6.42 11.52 -6.61
CA PHE A 420 -6.62 12.97 -6.52
C PHE A 420 -5.52 13.61 -5.68
N ARG A 421 -5.22 14.87 -5.99
CA ARG A 421 -4.46 15.77 -5.13
C ARG A 421 -5.40 16.83 -4.57
N LEU A 422 -5.38 16.97 -3.26
CA LEU A 422 -6.17 17.93 -2.49
C LEU A 422 -5.23 19.01 -1.96
N CYS A 423 -5.49 20.28 -2.30
CA CYS A 423 -4.76 21.43 -1.77
C CYS A 423 -5.74 22.27 -0.94
N ILE A 424 -5.50 22.37 0.37
CA ILE A 424 -6.42 22.96 1.34
C ILE A 424 -5.70 24.07 2.08
N PRO A 425 -5.98 25.36 1.78
CA PRO A 425 -5.36 26.49 2.47
C PRO A 425 -5.62 26.47 3.99
N ALA A 426 -4.74 27.12 4.74
CA ALA A 426 -4.87 27.24 6.20
C ALA A 426 -6.27 27.65 6.63
N GLY A 427 -6.86 26.92 7.58
CA GLY A 427 -8.19 27.14 8.12
C GLY A 427 -9.36 26.82 7.18
N LYS A 428 -9.09 26.20 6.02
CA LYS A 428 -10.12 25.70 5.11
C LYS A 428 -10.29 24.20 5.25
N ARG A 429 -11.41 23.69 4.70
CA ARG A 429 -11.71 22.25 4.71
C ARG A 429 -12.35 21.78 3.42
N ILE A 430 -12.23 20.50 3.14
CA ILE A 430 -12.88 19.80 2.04
C ILE A 430 -13.64 18.59 2.57
N GLN A 431 -14.80 18.31 1.98
CA GLN A 431 -15.51 17.07 2.25
C GLN A 431 -14.90 15.92 1.43
N LEU A 432 -14.65 14.78 2.09
CA LEU A 432 -14.12 13.59 1.45
C LEU A 432 -15.28 12.67 1.06
N GLU A 433 -15.53 12.55 -0.25
CA GLU A 433 -16.63 11.78 -0.80
C GLU A 433 -16.12 10.51 -1.49
N GLY A 434 -16.28 9.33 -0.84
CA GLY A 434 -15.90 8.03 -1.42
C GLY A 434 -16.92 7.44 -2.39
N LYS A 435 -18.12 8.05 -2.51
CA LYS A 435 -19.20 7.58 -3.39
C LYS A 435 -19.59 6.11 -3.15
N GLY A 436 -19.55 5.68 -1.88
CA GLY A 436 -19.83 4.31 -1.49
C GLY A 436 -18.61 3.36 -1.59
N ASN A 437 -17.43 3.88 -1.84
CA ASN A 437 -16.17 3.13 -1.83
C ASN A 437 -15.28 3.60 -0.69
N TYR A 438 -14.38 2.74 -0.22
CA TYR A 438 -13.34 3.18 0.70
C TYR A 438 -12.43 4.21 0.02
N GLN A 439 -11.71 4.98 0.84
CA GLN A 439 -10.74 5.93 0.36
C GLN A 439 -9.41 5.71 1.07
N LEU A 440 -8.31 5.79 0.34
CA LEU A 440 -6.98 5.92 0.93
C LEU A 440 -6.59 7.38 0.90
N LEU A 441 -6.13 7.91 2.02
CA LEU A 441 -5.65 9.28 2.16
C LEU A 441 -4.20 9.26 2.64
N MET A 442 -3.34 10.08 2.04
CA MET A 442 -1.95 10.24 2.43
C MET A 442 -1.60 11.72 2.55
N GLY A 443 -1.06 12.13 3.70
CA GLY A 443 -0.53 13.48 3.89
C GLY A 443 0.80 13.66 3.14
N VAL A 444 0.91 14.76 2.39
CA VAL A 444 2.14 15.14 1.67
C VAL A 444 2.83 16.31 2.35
N GLU A 445 2.08 17.35 2.69
CA GLU A 445 2.62 18.57 3.29
C GLU A 445 1.57 19.19 4.22
N GLY A 446 2.04 19.91 5.23
CA GLY A 446 1.18 20.63 6.16
C GLY A 446 0.66 19.77 7.31
N TYR A 447 -0.38 20.27 7.96
CA TYR A 447 -1.02 19.67 9.12
C TYR A 447 -2.54 19.82 9.04
N GLY A 448 -3.25 18.72 9.16
CA GLY A 448 -4.69 18.69 9.09
C GLY A 448 -5.34 17.80 10.13
N GLN A 449 -6.67 17.83 10.15
CA GLN A 449 -7.51 17.06 11.04
C GLN A 449 -8.64 16.40 10.24
N LEU A 450 -8.83 15.10 10.47
CA LEU A 450 -9.98 14.37 10.00
C LEU A 450 -11.13 14.53 10.99
N LEU A 451 -12.30 14.86 10.45
CA LEU A 451 -13.52 15.06 11.23
C LEU A 451 -14.62 14.15 10.65
N VAL A 452 -15.35 13.45 11.51
CA VAL A 452 -16.54 12.67 11.14
C VAL A 452 -17.69 13.15 12.02
N GLY A 453 -18.82 13.57 11.40
CA GLY A 453 -19.93 14.13 12.16
C GLY A 453 -19.57 15.41 12.95
N GLY A 454 -18.49 16.12 12.56
CA GLY A 454 -17.97 17.30 13.25
C GLY A 454 -16.99 17.01 14.39
N GLU A 455 -16.79 15.74 14.76
CA GLU A 455 -15.84 15.35 15.80
C GLU A 455 -14.50 14.90 15.19
N SER A 456 -13.40 15.19 15.90
CA SER A 456 -12.06 14.79 15.46
C SER A 456 -11.83 13.31 15.65
N CYS A 457 -11.48 12.63 14.57
CA CYS A 457 -11.11 11.21 14.60
C CYS A 457 -9.62 10.97 14.33
N GLY A 458 -8.85 12.01 13.97
CA GLY A 458 -7.41 11.88 13.79
C GLY A 458 -6.75 13.08 13.16
N THR A 459 -5.42 13.06 13.10
CA THR A 459 -4.59 14.09 12.48
C THR A 459 -3.97 13.55 11.20
N VAL A 460 -3.73 14.43 10.23
CA VAL A 460 -3.04 14.13 8.98
C VAL A 460 -1.80 14.98 8.88
N ARG A 461 -0.63 14.33 8.78
CA ARG A 461 0.69 14.96 8.62
C ARG A 461 1.41 14.33 7.43
N HIS A 462 2.59 14.83 7.15
CA HIS A 462 3.48 14.25 6.16
C HIS A 462 3.65 12.73 6.39
N GLU A 463 3.37 11.95 5.34
CA GLU A 463 3.44 10.49 5.32
C GLU A 463 2.58 9.75 6.35
N GLU A 464 1.55 10.40 6.88
CA GLU A 464 0.51 9.70 7.62
C GLU A 464 -0.59 9.24 6.67
N GLY A 465 -0.78 7.91 6.61
CA GLY A 465 -1.78 7.24 5.77
C GLY A 465 -3.05 6.92 6.57
N TRP A 466 -4.20 7.04 5.91
CA TRP A 466 -5.51 6.73 6.47
C TRP A 466 -6.35 5.93 5.50
N MET A 467 -7.14 5.01 6.02
CA MET A 467 -8.21 4.35 5.30
C MET A 467 -9.56 4.87 5.84
N ILE A 468 -10.36 5.46 4.97
CA ILE A 468 -11.70 5.96 5.29
C ILE A 468 -12.69 4.91 4.81
N PRO A 469 -13.54 4.35 5.71
CA PRO A 469 -14.51 3.33 5.36
C PRO A 469 -15.52 3.80 4.30
N ALA A 470 -16.01 2.86 3.51
CA ALA A 470 -16.97 3.14 2.44
C ALA A 470 -18.30 3.72 2.94
N VAL A 471 -18.70 3.36 4.16
CA VAL A 471 -19.93 3.85 4.79
C VAL A 471 -19.75 5.15 5.55
N THR A 472 -18.54 5.71 5.62
CA THR A 472 -18.30 6.96 6.33
C THR A 472 -18.98 8.11 5.59
N HIS A 473 -19.93 8.73 6.25
CA HIS A 473 -20.61 9.93 5.79
C HIS A 473 -20.13 11.14 6.59
N ASP A 474 -20.31 12.36 6.04
CA ASP A 474 -19.91 13.62 6.67
C ASP A 474 -18.46 13.63 7.16
N CYS A 475 -17.54 13.09 6.31
CA CYS A 475 -16.11 13.11 6.56
C CYS A 475 -15.47 14.37 5.97
N TRP A 476 -14.75 15.12 6.81
CA TRP A 476 -14.08 16.36 6.42
C TRP A 476 -12.59 16.29 6.72
N LEU A 477 -11.80 16.86 5.82
CA LEU A 477 -10.39 17.13 6.03
C LEU A 477 -10.19 18.64 6.16
N GLU A 478 -9.71 19.08 7.31
CA GLU A 478 -9.51 20.49 7.64
C GLU A 478 -8.04 20.80 7.82
N SER A 479 -7.52 21.85 7.14
CA SER A 479 -6.17 22.36 7.36
C SER A 479 -6.09 23.12 8.68
N ARG A 480 -5.20 22.68 9.56
CA ARG A 480 -4.98 23.25 10.91
C ARG A 480 -3.61 23.88 11.08
N GLY A 481 -2.75 23.80 10.08
CA GLY A 481 -1.43 24.45 10.07
C GLY A 481 -1.49 25.93 9.71
N THR A 482 -0.32 26.55 9.65
CA THR A 482 -0.14 27.93 9.16
C THR A 482 0.04 28.01 7.65
N GLY A 483 0.39 26.89 7.00
CA GLY A 483 0.51 26.71 5.56
C GLY A 483 -0.61 25.84 5.00
N ASP A 484 -0.54 25.61 3.71
CA ASP A 484 -1.47 24.74 3.01
C ASP A 484 -1.28 23.29 3.45
N LEU A 485 -2.38 22.53 3.50
CA LEU A 485 -2.38 21.09 3.64
C LEU A 485 -2.50 20.49 2.25
N ILE A 486 -1.52 19.65 1.87
CA ILE A 486 -1.54 18.88 0.64
C ILE A 486 -1.70 17.42 0.98
N CYS A 487 -2.71 16.78 0.41
CA CYS A 487 -2.96 15.35 0.57
C CYS A 487 -3.20 14.69 -0.79
N LEU A 488 -2.93 13.39 -0.82
CA LEU A 488 -3.31 12.51 -1.92
C LEU A 488 -4.45 11.60 -1.46
N GLN A 489 -5.40 11.38 -2.35
CA GLN A 489 -6.55 10.51 -2.12
C GLN A 489 -6.66 9.52 -3.28
N ALA A 490 -6.86 8.23 -2.98
CA ALA A 490 -7.20 7.23 -3.99
C ALA A 490 -8.55 6.59 -3.66
N ILE A 491 -9.37 6.40 -4.70
CA ILE A 491 -10.72 5.83 -4.60
C ILE A 491 -10.82 4.70 -5.62
N PRO A 492 -11.11 3.46 -5.20
CA PRO A 492 -11.27 2.36 -6.14
C PRO A 492 -12.52 2.53 -7.00
N LYS A 493 -12.49 1.90 -8.17
CA LYS A 493 -13.63 1.77 -9.09
C LYS A 493 -14.02 0.31 -9.16
N TYR A 494 -15.27 0.04 -8.91
CA TYR A 494 -15.82 -1.28 -9.14
C TYR A 494 -16.62 -1.24 -10.44
N SER A 495 -16.28 -2.14 -11.34
CA SER A 495 -17.04 -2.38 -12.58
C SER A 495 -18.23 -3.31 -12.31
#